data_b8008de911258b77e2cbfa922c841022
#
_entry.id   b8008de911258b77e2cbfa922c841022
#
_cell.length_a   1.000
_cell.length_b   1.000
_cell.length_c   1.000
_cell.angle_alpha   90.00
_cell.angle_beta   90.00
_cell.angle_gamma   90.00
#
_symmetry.space_group_name_H-M   'P 1'
#
loop_
_entity.id
_entity.type
_entity.pdbx_description
1 polymer ?
#
loop_
_entity_poly.entity_id
_entity_poly.type
_entity_poly.pdbx_seq_one_letter_code
_entity_poly.pdbx_strand_id
1 'polypeptide(L)'
;MTDQELHPAVADLEAQLRQLETIADPASRRIATDLLASVLQFHTAALQQMIEAINGSDDAAAILGRFDRDPLIRGMLLVHDLHPEPFRARVEKAIAELEPTLRKREATVELIDAEPGLVRVKIRGGRPGGKPSAPLLEQAIRNAAPEAEQVIVEEAVPSTAAFVPLTELKKAAPASAATNSHEVLNG
;
A
#
# COMPACT_ATOMS: atom_id res chain seq x y z
N MET A 1 -26.03 -7.03 12.17
CA MET A 1 -26.10 -6.17 10.98
C MET A 1 -25.37 -6.89 9.87
N THR A 2 -26.01 -7.14 8.75
CA THR A 2 -25.39 -7.81 7.59
C THR A 2 -24.61 -6.80 6.76
N ASP A 3 -23.67 -7.28 5.94
CA ASP A 3 -22.86 -6.44 5.04
C ASP A 3 -23.75 -5.56 4.10
N GLN A 4 -24.95 -6.08 3.75
CA GLN A 4 -25.96 -5.35 2.97
C GLN A 4 -26.64 -4.20 3.72
N GLU A 5 -26.70 -4.24 5.05
CA GLU A 5 -27.27 -3.17 5.90
C GLU A 5 -26.23 -2.11 6.30
N LEU A 6 -24.95 -2.49 6.26
CA LEU A 6 -23.85 -1.61 6.61
C LEU A 6 -23.60 -0.54 5.53
N HIS A 7 -23.65 -0.92 4.26
CA HIS A 7 -23.39 -0.01 3.13
C HIS A 7 -24.29 1.23 3.10
N PRO A 8 -25.63 1.11 3.25
CA PRO A 8 -26.49 2.29 3.29
C PRO A 8 -26.23 3.15 4.53
N ALA A 9 -25.98 2.56 5.69
CA ALA A 9 -25.71 3.32 6.91
C ALA A 9 -24.42 4.15 6.82
N VAL A 10 -23.36 3.61 6.20
CA VAL A 10 -22.12 4.36 5.94
C VAL A 10 -22.37 5.49 4.94
N ALA A 11 -23.10 5.23 3.86
CA ALA A 11 -23.44 6.25 2.87
C ALA A 11 -24.27 7.39 3.45
N ASP A 12 -25.22 7.08 4.35
CA ASP A 12 -26.02 8.07 5.06
C ASP A 12 -25.16 8.91 5.99
N LEU A 13 -24.24 8.29 6.73
CA LEU A 13 -23.29 8.99 7.59
C LEU A 13 -22.41 9.96 6.79
N GLU A 14 -21.85 9.51 5.68
CA GLU A 14 -21.05 10.36 4.78
C GLU A 14 -21.87 11.54 4.23
N ALA A 15 -23.13 11.31 3.87
CA ALA A 15 -24.01 12.37 3.41
C ALA A 15 -24.28 13.41 4.51
N GLN A 16 -24.50 12.97 5.75
CA GLN A 16 -24.68 13.85 6.90
C GLN A 16 -23.41 14.64 7.24
N LEU A 17 -22.24 14.04 7.18
CA LEU A 17 -20.96 14.74 7.35
C LEU A 17 -20.77 15.84 6.31
N ARG A 18 -21.07 15.55 5.04
CA ARG A 18 -21.04 16.59 3.99
C ARG A 18 -22.04 17.72 4.26
N GLN A 19 -23.26 17.41 4.77
CA GLN A 19 -24.22 18.44 5.14
C GLN A 19 -23.73 19.31 6.29
N LEU A 20 -23.04 18.75 7.27
CA LEU A 20 -22.45 19.49 8.38
C LEU A 20 -21.47 20.55 7.89
N GLU A 21 -20.65 20.22 6.88
CA GLU A 21 -19.72 21.16 6.26
C GLU A 21 -20.43 22.34 5.56
N THR A 22 -21.66 22.14 5.08
CA THR A 22 -22.46 23.17 4.38
C THR A 22 -23.21 24.11 5.31
N ILE A 23 -23.19 23.92 6.63
CA ILE A 23 -23.81 24.82 7.59
C ILE A 23 -23.22 26.23 7.42
N ALA A 24 -24.06 27.18 7.02
CA ALA A 24 -23.63 28.54 6.70
C ALA A 24 -23.15 29.34 7.92
N ASP A 25 -23.83 29.16 9.07
CA ASP A 25 -23.42 29.81 10.31
C ASP A 25 -22.19 29.13 10.93
N PRO A 26 -21.05 29.84 11.05
CA PRO A 26 -19.86 29.27 11.60
C PRO A 26 -19.94 28.81 13.05
N ALA A 27 -20.77 29.49 13.86
CA ALA A 27 -20.94 29.14 15.26
C ALA A 27 -21.70 27.82 15.40
N SER A 28 -22.81 27.66 14.68
CA SER A 28 -23.59 26.42 14.64
C SER A 28 -22.75 25.24 14.08
N ARG A 29 -21.98 25.46 13.01
CA ARG A 29 -21.10 24.45 12.45
C ARG A 29 -20.05 23.99 13.47
N ARG A 30 -19.43 24.94 14.18
CA ARG A 30 -18.44 24.61 15.23
C ARG A 30 -19.08 23.78 16.35
N ILE A 31 -20.23 24.18 16.86
CA ILE A 31 -20.94 23.44 17.92
C ILE A 31 -21.25 22.01 17.48
N ALA A 32 -21.71 21.82 16.24
CA ALA A 32 -22.03 20.50 15.71
C ALA A 32 -20.75 19.64 15.55
N THR A 33 -19.64 20.22 15.07
CA THR A 33 -18.36 19.55 14.97
C THR A 33 -17.79 19.17 16.34
N ASP A 34 -17.84 20.08 17.31
CA ASP A 34 -17.36 19.84 18.67
C ASP A 34 -18.19 18.73 19.37
N LEU A 35 -19.51 18.71 19.14
CA LEU A 35 -20.40 17.64 19.65
C LEU A 35 -20.02 16.29 19.04
N LEU A 36 -19.84 16.22 17.72
CA LEU A 36 -19.42 14.99 17.04
C LEU A 36 -18.08 14.50 17.58
N ALA A 37 -17.10 15.39 17.72
CA ALA A 37 -15.79 15.05 18.28
C ALA A 37 -15.91 14.48 19.70
N SER A 38 -16.77 15.10 20.55
CA SER A 38 -17.01 14.62 21.93
C SER A 38 -17.65 13.23 21.95
N VAL A 39 -18.60 12.95 21.05
CA VAL A 39 -19.22 11.62 20.92
C VAL A 39 -18.19 10.59 20.49
N LEU A 40 -17.36 10.91 19.49
CA LEU A 40 -16.30 10.01 19.03
C LEU A 40 -15.27 9.72 20.15
N GLN A 41 -14.85 10.74 20.91
CA GLN A 41 -13.96 10.56 22.06
C GLN A 41 -14.55 9.65 23.12
N PHE A 42 -15.84 9.81 23.43
CA PHE A 42 -16.53 8.94 24.39
C PHE A 42 -16.58 7.49 23.90
N HIS A 43 -16.87 7.26 22.60
CA HIS A 43 -16.84 5.93 22.01
C HIS A 43 -15.43 5.33 22.04
N THR A 44 -14.40 6.11 21.71
CA THR A 44 -13.00 5.67 21.78
C THR A 44 -12.66 5.17 23.18
N ALA A 45 -12.98 5.96 24.21
CA ALA A 45 -12.70 5.59 25.60
C ALA A 45 -13.42 4.29 26.02
N ALA A 46 -14.69 4.13 25.63
CA ALA A 46 -15.46 2.92 25.92
C ALA A 46 -14.89 1.68 25.19
N LEU A 47 -14.55 1.81 23.91
CA LEU A 47 -13.95 0.73 23.14
C LEU A 47 -12.59 0.36 23.67
N GLN A 48 -11.76 1.34 24.07
CA GLN A 48 -10.47 1.08 24.68
C GLN A 48 -10.59 0.26 25.95
N GLN A 49 -11.53 0.59 26.85
CA GLN A 49 -11.79 -0.20 28.06
C GLN A 49 -12.24 -1.63 27.73
N MET A 50 -13.06 -1.82 26.68
CA MET A 50 -13.44 -3.15 26.23
C MET A 50 -12.24 -3.95 25.74
N ILE A 51 -11.36 -3.35 24.95
CA ILE A 51 -10.13 -3.98 24.46
C ILE A 51 -9.19 -4.34 25.62
N GLU A 52 -9.02 -3.43 26.59
CA GLU A 52 -8.22 -3.67 27.79
C GLU A 52 -8.77 -4.87 28.60
N ALA A 53 -10.08 -4.94 28.79
CA ALA A 53 -10.74 -6.06 29.48
C ALA A 53 -10.53 -7.39 28.72
N ILE A 54 -10.59 -7.37 27.38
CA ILE A 54 -10.33 -8.54 26.54
C ILE A 54 -8.87 -8.98 26.67
N ASN A 55 -7.92 -8.03 26.63
CA ASN A 55 -6.48 -8.29 26.75
C ASN A 55 -6.11 -8.94 28.09
N GLY A 56 -6.92 -8.73 29.12
CA GLY A 56 -6.80 -9.39 30.41
C GLY A 56 -7.32 -10.82 30.47
N SER A 57 -7.90 -11.36 29.37
CA SER A 57 -8.45 -12.70 29.33
C SER A 57 -7.52 -13.71 28.64
N ASP A 58 -7.64 -14.99 28.99
CA ASP A 58 -6.87 -16.07 28.35
C ASP A 58 -7.25 -16.26 26.88
N ASP A 59 -8.45 -15.83 26.49
CA ASP A 59 -8.98 -15.96 25.13
C ASP A 59 -8.76 -14.72 24.27
N ALA A 60 -7.96 -13.74 24.71
CA ALA A 60 -7.74 -12.45 24.04
C ALA A 60 -7.44 -12.60 22.55
N ALA A 61 -6.47 -13.43 22.20
CA ALA A 61 -6.05 -13.63 20.81
C ALA A 61 -7.18 -14.18 19.92
N ALA A 62 -8.00 -15.09 20.46
CA ALA A 62 -9.14 -15.66 19.73
C ALA A 62 -10.25 -14.63 19.51
N ILE A 63 -10.53 -13.80 20.52
CA ILE A 63 -11.55 -12.75 20.46
C ILE A 63 -11.12 -11.65 19.48
N LEU A 64 -9.90 -11.12 19.62
CA LEU A 64 -9.36 -10.08 18.73
C LEU A 64 -9.26 -10.58 17.28
N GLY A 65 -8.89 -11.85 17.07
CA GLY A 65 -8.91 -12.47 15.76
C GLY A 65 -10.31 -12.62 15.14
N ARG A 66 -11.39 -12.62 15.93
CA ARG A 66 -12.77 -12.54 15.43
C ARG A 66 -13.11 -11.11 15.03
N PHE A 67 -12.68 -10.12 15.81
CA PHE A 67 -12.88 -8.71 15.52
C PHE A 67 -12.22 -8.31 14.21
N ASP A 68 -11.02 -8.79 13.94
CA ASP A 68 -10.32 -8.55 12.67
C ASP A 68 -11.04 -9.15 11.45
N ARG A 69 -11.75 -10.27 11.64
CA ARG A 69 -12.53 -10.91 10.57
C ARG A 69 -13.91 -10.28 10.32
N ASP A 70 -14.44 -9.54 11.28
CA ASP A 70 -15.71 -8.84 11.13
C ASP A 70 -15.45 -7.43 10.55
N PRO A 71 -15.91 -7.13 9.32
CA PRO A 71 -15.59 -5.86 8.66
C PRO A 71 -16.12 -4.64 9.39
N LEU A 72 -17.26 -4.74 10.10
CA LEU A 72 -17.81 -3.65 10.87
C LEU A 72 -16.98 -3.36 12.12
N ILE A 73 -16.65 -4.41 12.89
CA ILE A 73 -15.85 -4.27 14.11
C ILE A 73 -14.45 -3.77 13.74
N ARG A 74 -13.83 -4.37 12.72
CA ARG A 74 -12.52 -3.93 12.22
C ARG A 74 -12.56 -2.46 11.80
N GLY A 75 -13.56 -2.05 11.02
CA GLY A 75 -13.74 -0.67 10.60
C GLY A 75 -13.85 0.29 11.79
N MET A 76 -14.63 -0.10 12.82
CA MET A 76 -14.79 0.69 14.04
C MET A 76 -13.46 0.85 14.79
N LEU A 77 -12.71 -0.23 14.94
CA LEU A 77 -11.39 -0.19 15.60
C LEU A 77 -10.40 0.68 14.83
N LEU A 78 -10.44 0.67 13.49
CA LEU A 78 -9.61 1.52 12.65
C LEU A 78 -9.97 3.00 12.79
N VAL A 79 -11.26 3.35 12.77
CA VAL A 79 -11.73 4.73 12.93
C VAL A 79 -11.31 5.33 14.28
N HIS A 80 -11.19 4.50 15.32
CA HIS A 80 -10.82 4.92 16.67
C HIS A 80 -9.33 4.70 16.99
N ASP A 81 -8.50 4.30 16.02
CA ASP A 81 -7.07 3.97 16.20
C ASP A 81 -6.83 2.92 17.30
N LEU A 82 -7.74 1.94 17.38
CA LEU A 82 -7.72 0.85 18.38
C LEU A 82 -7.47 -0.53 17.77
N HIS A 83 -7.06 -0.60 16.52
CA HIS A 83 -6.80 -1.87 15.86
C HIS A 83 -5.62 -2.60 16.54
N PRO A 84 -5.78 -3.90 16.94
CA PRO A 84 -4.75 -4.62 17.69
C PRO A 84 -3.45 -4.84 16.92
N GLU A 85 -3.52 -4.95 15.59
CA GLU A 85 -2.31 -5.01 14.74
C GLU A 85 -1.88 -3.58 14.36
N PRO A 86 -0.61 -3.19 14.60
CA PRO A 86 -0.09 -1.91 14.15
C PRO A 86 -0.23 -1.71 12.64
N PHE A 87 -0.37 -0.46 12.20
CA PHE A 87 -0.52 -0.09 10.79
C PHE A 87 0.49 -0.80 9.88
N ARG A 88 1.78 -0.71 10.23
CA ARG A 88 2.87 -1.34 9.48
C ARG A 88 2.71 -2.86 9.37
N ALA A 89 2.34 -3.53 10.46
CA ALA A 89 2.14 -4.98 10.47
C ALA A 89 0.99 -5.41 9.53
N ARG A 90 -0.10 -4.63 9.47
CA ARG A 90 -1.22 -4.86 8.54
C ARG A 90 -0.78 -4.71 7.08
N VAL A 91 0.03 -3.70 6.77
CA VAL A 91 0.60 -3.49 5.43
C VAL A 91 1.52 -4.66 5.04
N GLU A 92 2.43 -5.07 5.94
CA GLU A 92 3.35 -6.20 5.72
C GLU A 92 2.58 -7.51 5.47
N LYS A 93 1.52 -7.76 6.23
CA LYS A 93 0.65 -8.93 6.08
C LYS A 93 -0.07 -8.92 4.73
N ALA A 94 -0.63 -7.78 4.30
CA ALA A 94 -1.28 -7.64 3.00
C ALA A 94 -0.31 -7.90 1.83
N ILE A 95 0.92 -7.44 1.94
CA ILE A 95 1.97 -7.72 0.96
C ILE A 95 2.30 -9.21 0.94
N ALA A 96 2.49 -9.84 2.10
CA ALA A 96 2.80 -11.26 2.23
C ALA A 96 1.69 -12.15 1.65
N GLU A 97 0.42 -11.82 1.85
CA GLU A 97 -0.72 -12.53 1.28
C GLU A 97 -0.76 -12.47 -0.26
N LEU A 98 -0.23 -11.39 -0.84
CA LEU A 98 -0.13 -11.23 -2.30
C LEU A 98 1.10 -11.90 -2.91
N GLU A 99 2.12 -12.23 -2.12
CA GLU A 99 3.37 -12.82 -2.65
C GLU A 99 3.16 -13.99 -3.61
N PRO A 100 2.28 -14.99 -3.33
CA PRO A 100 2.06 -16.10 -4.25
C PRO A 100 1.54 -15.64 -5.62
N THR A 101 0.70 -14.60 -5.63
CA THR A 101 0.13 -14.02 -6.85
C THR A 101 1.18 -13.22 -7.62
N LEU A 102 2.01 -12.46 -6.91
CA LEU A 102 3.09 -11.67 -7.50
C LEU A 102 4.18 -12.58 -8.09
N ARG A 103 4.55 -13.65 -7.39
CA ARG A 103 5.49 -14.66 -7.91
C ARG A 103 5.02 -15.31 -9.22
N LYS A 104 3.72 -15.60 -9.36
CA LYS A 104 3.13 -16.09 -10.62
C LYS A 104 3.25 -15.06 -11.76
N ARG A 105 3.41 -13.79 -11.43
CA ARG A 105 3.63 -12.69 -12.38
C ARG A 105 5.10 -12.34 -12.55
N GLU A 106 6.02 -13.15 -11.96
CA GLU A 106 7.47 -12.89 -11.97
C GLU A 106 7.84 -11.56 -11.33
N ALA A 107 7.01 -11.08 -10.39
CA ALA A 107 7.19 -9.83 -9.66
C ALA A 107 7.50 -10.10 -8.19
N THR A 108 8.31 -9.24 -7.59
CA THR A 108 8.59 -9.18 -6.16
C THR A 108 8.31 -7.79 -5.64
N VAL A 109 7.92 -7.69 -4.36
CA VAL A 109 7.63 -6.41 -3.70
C VAL A 109 8.55 -6.23 -2.51
N GLU A 110 9.02 -5.02 -2.35
CA GLU A 110 9.80 -4.55 -1.22
C GLU A 110 9.04 -3.38 -0.56
N LEU A 111 8.74 -3.50 0.73
CA LEU A 111 8.19 -2.39 1.51
C LEU A 111 9.31 -1.43 1.86
N ILE A 112 9.24 -0.20 1.36
CA ILE A 112 10.23 0.85 1.62
C ILE A 112 9.86 1.59 2.91
N ASP A 113 8.59 2.00 3.00
CA ASP A 113 8.09 2.76 4.12
C ASP A 113 6.59 2.53 4.34
N ALA A 114 6.15 2.56 5.61
CA ALA A 114 4.74 2.42 5.98
C ALA A 114 4.45 3.21 7.26
N GLU A 115 3.81 4.35 7.06
CA GLU A 115 3.28 5.21 8.11
C GLU A 115 1.81 5.56 7.81
N PRO A 116 0.98 5.85 8.81
CA PRO A 116 -0.37 6.36 8.59
C PRO A 116 -0.34 7.56 7.63
N GLY A 117 -1.19 7.52 6.60
CA GLY A 117 -1.21 8.51 5.52
C GLY A 117 -0.35 8.14 4.31
N LEU A 118 0.79 7.45 4.45
CA LEU A 118 1.71 7.19 3.35
C LEU A 118 2.32 5.79 3.40
N VAL A 119 2.16 5.02 2.33
CA VAL A 119 2.86 3.74 2.12
C VAL A 119 3.71 3.84 0.85
N ARG A 120 4.98 3.44 0.94
CA ARG A 120 5.88 3.33 -0.22
C ARG A 120 6.30 1.88 -0.41
N VAL A 121 6.06 1.37 -1.60
CA VAL A 121 6.45 0.02 -1.99
C VAL A 121 7.17 0.05 -3.32
N LYS A 122 8.09 -0.89 -3.52
CA LYS A 122 8.84 -1.03 -4.77
C LYS A 122 8.57 -2.39 -5.37
N ILE A 123 8.09 -2.40 -6.61
CA ILE A 123 7.91 -3.63 -7.39
C ILE A 123 9.15 -3.83 -8.26
N ARG A 124 9.71 -5.04 -8.23
CA ARG A 124 10.79 -5.47 -9.11
C ARG A 124 10.33 -6.64 -9.97
N GLY A 125 10.68 -6.63 -11.24
CA GLY A 125 10.29 -7.65 -12.21
C GLY A 125 8.90 -7.41 -12.76
N GLY A 126 8.26 -8.48 -13.21
CA GLY A 126 6.97 -8.47 -13.89
C GLY A 126 7.11 -8.93 -15.33
N ARG A 127 6.16 -9.76 -15.79
CA ARG A 127 6.17 -10.33 -17.14
C ARG A 127 5.89 -9.23 -18.16
N PRO A 128 6.72 -9.04 -19.18
CA PRO A 128 6.45 -8.10 -20.27
C PRO A 128 5.08 -8.35 -20.91
N GLY A 129 4.22 -7.33 -20.97
CA GLY A 129 2.84 -7.44 -21.48
C GLY A 129 1.85 -8.15 -20.54
N GLY A 130 2.26 -8.48 -19.31
CA GLY A 130 1.40 -9.04 -18.27
C GLY A 130 0.45 -8.01 -17.65
N LYS A 131 -0.50 -8.48 -16.83
CA LYS A 131 -1.36 -7.58 -16.05
C LYS A 131 -0.51 -6.81 -15.02
N PRO A 132 -0.70 -5.49 -14.89
CA PRO A 132 0.05 -4.68 -13.93
C PRO A 132 -0.17 -5.18 -12.50
N SER A 133 0.89 -5.20 -11.69
CA SER A 133 0.83 -5.65 -10.30
C SER A 133 0.55 -4.49 -9.34
N ALA A 134 0.85 -3.26 -9.73
CA ALA A 134 0.67 -2.06 -8.91
C ALA A 134 -0.78 -1.84 -8.45
N PRO A 135 -1.82 -1.89 -9.30
CA PRO A 135 -3.21 -1.69 -8.84
C PRO A 135 -3.68 -2.77 -7.87
N LEU A 136 -3.21 -4.02 -8.05
CA LEU A 136 -3.54 -5.11 -7.13
C LEU A 136 -2.94 -4.89 -5.75
N LEU A 137 -1.69 -4.46 -5.71
CA LEU A 137 -0.97 -4.16 -4.47
C LEU A 137 -1.57 -2.95 -3.76
N GLU A 138 -1.86 -1.89 -4.49
CA GLU A 138 -2.51 -0.70 -3.96
C GLU A 138 -3.87 -1.03 -3.33
N GLN A 139 -4.70 -1.81 -4.02
CA GLN A 139 -6.01 -2.23 -3.50
C GLN A 139 -5.87 -3.07 -2.22
N ALA A 140 -4.92 -3.99 -2.17
CA ALA A 140 -4.72 -4.83 -0.99
C ALA A 140 -4.23 -4.03 0.21
N ILE A 141 -3.31 -3.08 0.00
CA ILE A 141 -2.83 -2.18 1.05
C ILE A 141 -3.98 -1.31 1.58
N ARG A 142 -4.78 -0.69 0.70
CA ARG A 142 -5.93 0.13 1.11
C ARG A 142 -7.00 -0.67 1.85
N ASN A 143 -7.21 -1.94 1.48
CA ASN A 143 -8.15 -2.80 2.18
C ASN A 143 -7.68 -3.19 3.59
N ALA A 144 -6.36 -3.41 3.76
CA ALA A 144 -5.79 -3.80 5.05
C ALA A 144 -5.53 -2.61 5.98
N ALA A 145 -5.21 -1.46 5.39
CA ALA A 145 -4.83 -0.24 6.08
C ALA A 145 -5.49 0.98 5.41
N PRO A 146 -6.79 1.24 5.66
CA PRO A 146 -7.53 2.36 5.05
C PRO A 146 -6.92 3.72 5.36
N GLU A 147 -6.15 3.84 6.43
CA GLU A 147 -5.43 5.05 6.82
C GLU A 147 -4.27 5.39 5.86
N ALA A 148 -3.94 4.49 4.92
CA ALA A 148 -3.00 4.77 3.82
C ALA A 148 -3.69 5.67 2.78
N GLU A 149 -3.72 6.96 3.02
CA GLU A 149 -4.30 7.95 2.09
C GLU A 149 -3.58 7.93 0.75
N GLN A 150 -2.26 7.77 0.79
CA GLN A 150 -1.41 7.70 -0.38
C GLN A 150 -0.59 6.41 -0.40
N VAL A 151 -0.71 5.64 -1.49
CA VAL A 151 0.12 4.46 -1.76
C VAL A 151 0.97 4.74 -2.98
N ILE A 152 2.28 4.86 -2.79
CA ILE A 152 3.26 5.09 -3.85
C ILE A 152 3.86 3.74 -4.24
N VAL A 153 3.60 3.32 -5.46
CA VAL A 153 4.17 2.09 -6.02
C VAL A 153 5.26 2.46 -7.03
N GLU A 154 6.52 2.26 -6.65
CA GLU A 154 7.66 2.43 -7.53
C GLU A 154 7.87 1.14 -8.33
N GLU A 155 7.73 1.21 -9.65
CA GLU A 155 8.10 0.10 -10.53
C GLU A 155 9.57 0.25 -10.90
N ALA A 156 10.42 -0.67 -10.42
CA ALA A 156 11.77 -0.78 -10.94
C ALA A 156 11.67 -1.33 -12.37
N VAL A 157 11.73 -0.43 -13.34
CA VAL A 157 11.95 -0.83 -14.74
C VAL A 157 13.20 -1.69 -14.74
N PRO A 158 13.16 -2.94 -15.24
CA PRO A 158 14.38 -3.68 -15.43
C PRO A 158 15.32 -2.77 -16.23
N SER A 159 16.48 -2.45 -15.65
CA SER A 159 17.51 -1.78 -16.40
C SER A 159 17.72 -2.65 -17.62
N THR A 160 17.16 -2.28 -18.74
CA THR A 160 17.57 -2.82 -20.02
C THR A 160 19.05 -2.52 -20.07
N ALA A 161 19.85 -3.53 -19.74
CA ALA A 161 21.27 -3.49 -20.01
C ALA A 161 21.41 -2.86 -21.39
N ALA A 162 22.11 -1.76 -21.45
CA ALA A 162 22.20 -0.91 -22.62
C ALA A 162 22.21 -1.79 -23.87
N PHE A 163 21.13 -1.69 -24.66
CA PHE A 163 21.13 -2.31 -25.99
C PHE A 163 22.24 -1.62 -26.76
N VAL A 164 23.42 -2.21 -26.75
CA VAL A 164 24.53 -1.76 -27.60
C VAL A 164 24.15 -2.23 -29.01
N PRO A 165 23.76 -1.34 -29.89
CA PRO A 165 23.41 -1.71 -31.25
C PRO A 165 24.67 -2.37 -31.88
N LEU A 166 24.47 -3.50 -32.54
CA LEU A 166 25.51 -4.29 -33.19
C LEU A 166 26.40 -3.44 -34.16
N THR A 167 25.92 -2.27 -34.55
CA THR A 167 26.65 -1.27 -35.34
C THR A 167 27.83 -0.63 -34.61
N GLU A 168 27.80 -0.56 -33.27
CA GLU A 168 28.94 -0.01 -32.51
C GLU A 168 30.04 -1.06 -32.26
N LEU A 169 29.70 -2.34 -32.19
CA LEU A 169 30.66 -3.44 -32.07
C LEU A 169 31.55 -3.57 -33.30
N LYS A 170 31.05 -3.15 -34.48
CA LYS A 170 31.79 -3.21 -35.74
C LYS A 170 32.83 -2.09 -35.90
N LYS A 171 32.73 -1.04 -35.05
CA LYS A 171 33.65 0.11 -35.12
C LYS A 171 34.87 -0.03 -34.19
N ALA A 172 34.91 -1.06 -33.36
CA ALA A 172 35.99 -1.34 -32.41
C ALA A 172 36.98 -2.46 -32.83
N ALA A 173 36.93 -2.91 -34.08
CA ALA A 173 37.93 -3.83 -34.59
C ALA A 173 39.19 -3.05 -35.00
N PRO A 174 40.36 -3.31 -34.40
CA PRO A 174 41.59 -2.66 -34.80
C PRO A 174 41.97 -3.10 -36.22
N ALA A 175 42.22 -2.14 -37.10
CA ALA A 175 42.81 -2.36 -38.40
C ALA A 175 44.23 -2.94 -38.18
N SER A 176 44.41 -4.22 -38.48
CA SER A 176 45.69 -4.83 -38.57
C SER A 176 46.41 -4.26 -39.78
N ALA A 177 47.40 -3.44 -39.56
CA ALA A 177 48.28 -2.92 -40.57
C ALA A 177 49.26 -4.05 -40.99
N ALA A 178 49.01 -4.60 -42.14
CA ALA A 178 50.06 -5.34 -42.87
C ALA A 178 50.90 -4.31 -43.62
N THR A 179 52.11 -4.17 -43.19
CA THR A 179 53.13 -3.52 -44.05
C THR A 179 54.26 -4.50 -44.26
N ASN A 180 54.17 -5.08 -45.39
CA ASN A 180 55.27 -5.83 -45.97
C ASN A 180 56.09 -4.87 -46.83
N SER A 181 57.32 -4.66 -46.53
CA SER A 181 58.22 -3.99 -47.42
C SER A 181 59.45 -4.84 -47.53
N HIS A 182 59.46 -5.52 -48.64
CA HIS A 182 60.61 -6.18 -49.22
C HIS A 182 61.36 -5.12 -50.02
N GLU A 183 62.61 -4.92 -49.71
CA GLU A 183 63.50 -4.34 -50.65
C GLU A 183 64.92 -4.96 -50.51
N VAL A 184 65.23 -5.67 -51.51
CA VAL A 184 66.56 -6.21 -51.89
C VAL A 184 67.28 -5.11 -52.64
N LEU A 185 68.51 -4.86 -52.40
CA LEU A 185 69.54 -4.91 -53.46
C LEU A 185 70.86 -4.27 -53.04
N ASN A 186 71.89 -5.06 -53.28
CA ASN A 186 73.19 -4.77 -53.92
C ASN A 186 74.18 -3.75 -53.32
N GLY A 187 75.33 -4.29 -53.15
CA GLY A 187 76.58 -3.57 -53.08
C GLY A 187 77.68 -4.45 -52.55
#